data_6eafd1c7226674323ce03c127859207b
#
_entry.id   6eafd1c7226674323ce03c127859207b
#
_cell.length_a   1.000
_cell.length_b   1.000
_cell.length_c   1.000
_cell.angle_alpha   90.00
_cell.angle_beta   90.00
_cell.angle_gamma   90.00
#
_symmetry.space_group_name_H-M   'P 1'
#
loop_
_entity.id
_entity.type
_entity.pdbx_description
1 polymer ?
#
loop_
_entity_poly.entity_id
_entity_poly.type
_entity_poly.pdbx_seq_one_letter_code
_entity_poly.pdbx_strand_id
1 'polypeptide(L)'
;MSEVLEAPARPALANFIGGEWRPSVSGRTYEKHGPWRPSEVIGELPASDEEDVNAAVAAALAAFPEWAGLPAAKRGAILNKAADIVETRAEQIAQDMTLEMGKPIRESRAEALRMSQVFRFYSGEGLRPTGERFEQMLTGSVAYTVHRPLGVVGLITPWNFPAAIPAWKVAPALVYGNTVVMKLAQEAPLTGLHLAACLEEAGLPAGVLNIVIGRGSEVGTPLVEHPDVKAISFTGSVPVGRGVREEATRLGKRVQLELGGHNPVVVMADADLARAVELVYAGAFWSAGQKCTATRRIYVEERVYDEFRTRLLERMESGVVGDRTTRPRRSGRS
;
A
#
# COMPACT_ATOMS: atom_id res chain seq x y z
N MET A 1 33.75 5.39 -21.14
CA MET A 1 32.54 4.74 -21.65
C MET A 1 31.60 4.65 -20.44
N SER A 2 30.61 5.53 -20.34
CA SER A 2 29.57 5.42 -19.32
C SER A 2 28.69 4.24 -19.71
N GLU A 3 28.66 3.20 -18.90
CA GLU A 3 27.61 2.19 -18.99
C GLU A 3 26.27 2.90 -18.89
N VAL A 4 25.53 2.89 -19.98
CA VAL A 4 24.11 3.26 -19.95
C VAL A 4 23.45 2.13 -19.15
N LEU A 5 23.20 2.39 -17.85
CA LEU A 5 22.36 1.51 -17.04
C LEU A 5 21.00 1.44 -17.75
N GLU A 6 20.69 0.29 -18.36
CA GLU A 6 19.35 0.03 -18.89
C GLU A 6 18.34 0.32 -17.79
N ALA A 7 17.30 1.06 -18.14
CA ALA A 7 16.22 1.30 -17.20
C ALA A 7 15.66 -0.05 -16.72
N PRO A 8 15.50 -0.26 -15.41
CA PRO A 8 15.02 -1.54 -14.90
C PRO A 8 13.69 -1.90 -15.55
N ALA A 9 13.56 -3.15 -16.00
CA ALA A 9 12.36 -3.63 -16.67
C ALA A 9 11.14 -3.49 -15.75
N ARG A 10 9.97 -3.15 -16.33
CA ARG A 10 8.70 -3.21 -15.62
C ARG A 10 8.45 -4.64 -15.13
N PRO A 11 7.79 -4.80 -13.96
CA PRO A 11 7.37 -6.12 -13.52
C PRO A 11 6.39 -6.75 -14.52
N ALA A 12 6.33 -8.06 -14.56
CA ALA A 12 5.33 -8.76 -15.35
C ALA A 12 3.90 -8.38 -14.88
N LEU A 13 2.99 -8.18 -15.84
CA LEU A 13 1.57 -7.92 -15.57
C LEU A 13 0.85 -9.25 -15.28
N ALA A 14 1.18 -9.88 -14.17
CA ALA A 14 0.77 -11.23 -13.80
C ALA A 14 0.56 -11.33 -12.29
N ASN A 15 -0.06 -12.39 -11.84
CA ASN A 15 -0.02 -12.78 -10.44
C ASN A 15 1.42 -13.15 -10.05
N PHE A 16 1.79 -12.89 -8.80
CA PHE A 16 3.06 -13.38 -8.24
C PHE A 16 2.75 -14.41 -7.16
N ILE A 17 2.92 -15.69 -7.47
CA ILE A 17 2.53 -16.79 -6.58
C ILE A 17 3.64 -17.85 -6.53
N GLY A 18 4.05 -18.22 -5.33
CA GLY A 18 5.10 -19.23 -5.14
C GLY A 18 6.46 -18.82 -5.67
N GLY A 19 6.73 -17.51 -5.82
CA GLY A 19 7.98 -16.98 -6.42
C GLY A 19 7.96 -16.94 -7.94
N GLU A 20 6.80 -17.14 -8.58
CA GLU A 20 6.64 -17.14 -10.02
C GLU A 20 5.61 -16.10 -10.49
N TRP A 21 5.92 -15.45 -11.62
CA TRP A 21 4.99 -14.58 -12.34
C TRP A 21 4.15 -15.43 -13.31
N ARG A 22 2.84 -15.49 -13.07
CA ARG A 22 1.96 -16.36 -13.84
C ARG A 22 0.57 -15.75 -14.10
N PRO A 23 -0.09 -16.14 -15.21
CA PRO A 23 -1.48 -15.73 -15.47
C PRO A 23 -2.43 -16.27 -14.40
N SER A 24 -3.70 -15.86 -14.43
CA SER A 24 -4.73 -16.53 -13.65
C SER A 24 -4.95 -17.98 -14.13
N VAL A 25 -5.36 -18.86 -13.23
CA VAL A 25 -5.65 -20.27 -13.55
C VAL A 25 -6.73 -20.37 -14.63
N SER A 26 -7.74 -19.50 -14.57
CA SER A 26 -8.83 -19.45 -15.55
C SER A 26 -8.41 -18.89 -16.91
N GLY A 27 -7.23 -18.29 -17.04
CA GLY A 27 -6.78 -17.58 -18.23
C GLY A 27 -7.53 -16.27 -18.52
N ARG A 28 -8.47 -15.85 -17.66
CA ARG A 28 -9.23 -14.61 -17.83
C ARG A 28 -8.34 -13.40 -17.56
N THR A 29 -8.54 -12.33 -18.33
CA THR A 29 -7.82 -11.07 -18.21
C THR A 29 -8.77 -9.88 -18.23
N TYR A 30 -8.23 -8.69 -17.92
CA TYR A 30 -8.91 -7.42 -18.12
C TYR A 30 -7.91 -6.36 -18.56
N GLU A 31 -8.38 -5.42 -19.39
CA GLU A 31 -7.59 -4.28 -19.83
C GLU A 31 -7.52 -3.20 -18.75
N LYS A 32 -6.31 -2.71 -18.46
CA LYS A 32 -6.09 -1.57 -17.59
C LYS A 32 -5.90 -0.32 -18.44
N HIS A 33 -6.72 0.68 -18.17
CA HIS A 33 -6.67 1.98 -18.84
C HIS A 33 -6.14 3.06 -17.90
N GLY A 34 -5.48 4.07 -18.47
CA GLY A 34 -5.07 5.26 -17.75
C GLY A 34 -6.25 6.19 -17.49
N PRO A 35 -6.41 6.77 -16.29
CA PRO A 35 -7.53 7.67 -16.00
C PRO A 35 -7.47 8.97 -16.79
N TRP A 36 -6.29 9.38 -17.23
CA TRP A 36 -6.07 10.58 -18.00
C TRP A 36 -6.33 10.39 -19.50
N ARG A 37 -6.10 9.18 -20.01
CA ARG A 37 -6.34 8.78 -21.39
C ARG A 37 -7.11 7.46 -21.41
N PRO A 38 -8.43 7.49 -21.19
CA PRO A 38 -9.23 6.27 -21.05
C PRO A 38 -9.26 5.35 -22.28
N SER A 39 -8.91 5.87 -23.45
CA SER A 39 -8.77 5.08 -24.68
C SER A 39 -7.43 4.36 -24.81
N GLU A 40 -6.44 4.69 -23.97
CA GLU A 40 -5.11 4.10 -23.99
C GLU A 40 -5.05 2.91 -23.05
N VAL A 41 -4.77 1.72 -23.58
CA VAL A 41 -4.54 0.51 -22.80
C VAL A 41 -3.11 0.55 -22.24
N ILE A 42 -2.97 0.52 -20.92
CA ILE A 42 -1.68 0.46 -20.22
C ILE A 42 -1.12 -0.96 -20.25
N GLY A 43 -2.01 -1.95 -20.14
CA GLY A 43 -1.67 -3.36 -20.16
C GLY A 43 -2.86 -4.26 -19.89
N GLU A 44 -2.65 -5.54 -20.06
CA GLU A 44 -3.60 -6.61 -19.79
C GLU A 44 -3.17 -7.36 -18.53
N LEU A 45 -4.10 -7.56 -17.61
CA LEU A 45 -3.84 -8.10 -16.28
C LEU A 45 -4.74 -9.29 -15.98
N PRO A 46 -4.33 -10.23 -15.11
CA PRO A 46 -5.15 -11.36 -14.71
C PRO A 46 -6.47 -10.91 -14.07
N ALA A 47 -7.58 -11.55 -14.46
CA ALA A 47 -8.84 -11.49 -13.76
C ALA A 47 -9.01 -12.78 -12.94
N SER A 48 -8.30 -12.83 -11.83
CA SER A 48 -8.20 -14.01 -10.96
C SER A 48 -9.47 -14.27 -10.17
N ASP A 49 -9.56 -15.48 -9.64
CA ASP A 49 -10.68 -15.96 -8.84
C ASP A 49 -10.20 -16.77 -7.62
N GLU A 50 -11.11 -17.54 -7.04
CA GLU A 50 -10.86 -18.36 -5.85
C GLU A 50 -9.76 -19.41 -6.06
N GLU A 51 -9.61 -19.97 -7.27
CA GLU A 51 -8.55 -20.98 -7.54
C GLU A 51 -7.16 -20.34 -7.41
N ASP A 52 -6.99 -19.12 -7.88
CA ASP A 52 -5.73 -18.36 -7.72
C ASP A 52 -5.45 -18.04 -6.24
N VAL A 53 -6.51 -17.70 -5.46
CA VAL A 53 -6.38 -17.49 -4.01
C VAL A 53 -5.93 -18.77 -3.30
N ASN A 54 -6.56 -19.90 -3.62
CA ASN A 54 -6.22 -21.20 -3.04
C ASN A 54 -4.76 -21.58 -3.36
N ALA A 55 -4.30 -21.35 -4.59
CA ALA A 55 -2.92 -21.58 -4.99
C ALA A 55 -1.93 -20.65 -4.23
N ALA A 56 -2.29 -19.38 -4.06
CA ALA A 56 -1.47 -18.42 -3.31
C ALA A 56 -1.38 -18.77 -1.82
N VAL A 57 -2.50 -19.19 -1.20
CA VAL A 57 -2.51 -19.62 0.20
C VAL A 57 -1.72 -20.90 0.38
N ALA A 58 -1.84 -21.87 -0.52
CA ALA A 58 -1.06 -23.11 -0.47
C ALA A 58 0.46 -22.82 -0.54
N ALA A 59 0.89 -21.93 -1.43
CA ALA A 59 2.29 -21.49 -1.51
C ALA A 59 2.74 -20.79 -0.22
N ALA A 60 1.90 -19.92 0.36
CA ALA A 60 2.18 -19.23 1.61
C ALA A 60 2.30 -20.19 2.80
N LEU A 61 1.44 -21.20 2.88
CA LEU A 61 1.48 -22.26 3.91
C LEU A 61 2.77 -23.08 3.80
N ALA A 62 3.15 -23.46 2.60
CA ALA A 62 4.38 -24.24 2.38
C ALA A 62 5.64 -23.48 2.81
N ALA A 63 5.70 -22.17 2.54
CA ALA A 63 6.84 -21.31 2.90
C ALA A 63 6.87 -20.93 4.39
N PHE A 64 5.75 -20.98 5.10
CA PHE A 64 5.62 -20.44 6.46
C PHE A 64 6.59 -21.04 7.48
N PRO A 65 6.78 -22.36 7.60
CA PRO A 65 7.64 -22.94 8.65
C PRO A 65 9.08 -22.46 8.54
N GLU A 66 9.65 -22.43 7.34
CA GLU A 66 11.02 -21.99 7.11
C GLU A 66 11.16 -20.48 7.36
N TRP A 67 10.24 -19.68 6.83
CA TRP A 67 10.24 -18.24 7.02
C TRP A 67 10.07 -17.81 8.47
N ALA A 68 9.13 -18.42 9.19
CA ALA A 68 8.90 -18.16 10.62
C ALA A 68 10.09 -18.58 11.49
N GLY A 69 10.79 -19.66 11.12
CA GLY A 69 11.99 -20.14 11.79
C GLY A 69 13.26 -19.32 11.50
N LEU A 70 13.25 -18.49 10.44
CA LEU A 70 14.40 -17.66 10.11
C LEU A 70 14.58 -16.56 11.17
N PRO A 71 15.83 -16.29 11.66
CA PRO A 71 16.05 -15.17 12.58
C PRO A 71 15.53 -13.85 12.04
N ALA A 72 14.89 -13.04 12.90
CA ALA A 72 14.27 -11.78 12.51
C ALA A 72 15.27 -10.80 11.85
N ALA A 73 16.53 -10.80 12.28
CA ALA A 73 17.60 -10.02 11.66
C ALA A 73 17.83 -10.39 10.18
N LYS A 74 17.71 -11.67 9.83
CA LYS A 74 17.85 -12.13 8.43
C LYS A 74 16.65 -11.70 7.59
N ARG A 75 15.42 -11.78 8.14
CA ARG A 75 14.24 -11.25 7.48
C ARG A 75 14.33 -9.74 7.28
N GLY A 76 14.81 -9.01 8.30
CA GLY A 76 15.06 -7.56 8.21
C GLY A 76 16.11 -7.19 7.15
N ALA A 77 17.17 -7.98 6.99
CA ALA A 77 18.20 -7.75 5.99
C ALA A 77 17.62 -7.80 4.54
N ILE A 78 16.66 -8.69 4.28
CA ILE A 78 15.97 -8.75 2.99
C ILE A 78 15.16 -7.46 2.76
N LEU A 79 14.41 -6.97 3.77
CA LEU A 79 13.68 -5.72 3.67
C LEU A 79 14.61 -4.53 3.42
N ASN A 80 15.78 -4.49 4.08
CA ASN A 80 16.75 -3.43 3.86
C ASN A 80 17.29 -3.44 2.43
N LYS A 81 17.64 -4.62 1.89
CA LYS A 81 18.06 -4.76 0.50
C LYS A 81 16.94 -4.38 -0.48
N ALA A 82 15.69 -4.75 -0.18
CA ALA A 82 14.54 -4.31 -0.99
C ALA A 82 14.39 -2.79 -0.99
N ALA A 83 14.68 -2.11 0.13
CA ALA A 83 14.67 -0.65 0.20
C ALA A 83 15.69 -0.01 -0.75
N ASP A 84 16.92 -0.56 -0.84
CA ASP A 84 17.95 -0.11 -1.78
C ASP A 84 17.46 -0.26 -3.24
N ILE A 85 16.85 -1.40 -3.56
CA ILE A 85 16.32 -1.68 -4.91
C ILE A 85 15.16 -0.71 -5.24
N VAL A 86 14.25 -0.45 -4.30
CA VAL A 86 13.17 0.53 -4.49
C VAL A 86 13.73 1.92 -4.79
N GLU A 87 14.79 2.35 -4.12
CA GLU A 87 15.42 3.66 -4.37
C GLU A 87 15.98 3.76 -5.78
N THR A 88 16.62 2.71 -6.28
CA THR A 88 17.14 2.66 -7.66
C THR A 88 16.00 2.67 -8.70
N ARG A 89 14.83 2.13 -8.38
CA ARG A 89 13.66 2.04 -9.25
C ARG A 89 12.63 3.13 -9.01
N ALA A 90 12.87 4.07 -8.09
CA ALA A 90 11.87 5.03 -7.61
C ALA A 90 11.25 5.87 -8.74
N GLU A 91 12.04 6.26 -9.75
CA GLU A 91 11.53 7.03 -10.88
C GLU A 91 10.58 6.19 -11.76
N GLN A 92 10.92 4.93 -12.05
CA GLN A 92 10.06 4.03 -12.81
C GLN A 92 8.76 3.74 -12.08
N ILE A 93 8.84 3.46 -10.78
CA ILE A 93 7.65 3.25 -9.91
C ILE A 93 6.76 4.49 -9.93
N ALA A 94 7.35 5.69 -9.84
CA ALA A 94 6.60 6.95 -9.86
C ALA A 94 5.92 7.21 -11.21
N GLN A 95 6.58 6.90 -12.33
CA GLN A 95 6.00 7.04 -13.67
C GLN A 95 4.83 6.08 -13.87
N ASP A 96 4.98 4.82 -13.49
CA ASP A 96 3.91 3.83 -13.59
C ASP A 96 2.72 4.17 -12.68
N MET A 97 2.97 4.66 -11.47
CA MET A 97 1.92 5.15 -10.58
C MET A 97 1.17 6.36 -11.18
N THR A 98 1.88 7.31 -11.78
CA THR A 98 1.27 8.46 -12.44
C THR A 98 0.42 8.00 -13.63
N LEU A 99 0.91 7.03 -14.40
CA LEU A 99 0.23 6.48 -15.57
C LEU A 99 -1.07 5.76 -15.18
N GLU A 100 -1.02 4.88 -14.17
CA GLU A 100 -2.16 4.01 -13.85
C GLU A 100 -3.24 4.66 -13.00
N MET A 101 -2.93 5.70 -12.19
CA MET A 101 -3.90 6.32 -11.29
C MET A 101 -4.04 7.85 -11.43
N GLY A 102 -3.23 8.50 -12.26
CA GLY A 102 -3.32 9.94 -12.51
C GLY A 102 -2.74 10.84 -11.41
N LYS A 103 -2.00 10.28 -10.46
CA LYS A 103 -1.31 11.07 -9.41
C LYS A 103 -0.23 11.96 -10.03
N PRO A 104 -0.08 13.23 -9.60
CA PRO A 104 1.02 14.08 -10.07
C PRO A 104 2.39 13.43 -9.83
N ILE A 105 3.26 13.45 -10.85
CA ILE A 105 4.58 12.80 -10.81
C ILE A 105 5.41 13.19 -9.58
N ARG A 106 5.33 14.44 -9.11
CA ARG A 106 6.02 14.88 -7.89
C ARG A 106 5.55 14.11 -6.66
N GLU A 107 4.26 13.84 -6.57
CA GLU A 107 3.66 13.11 -5.45
C GLU A 107 3.92 11.62 -5.58
N SER A 108 3.91 11.08 -6.80
CA SER A 108 4.27 9.68 -7.07
C SER A 108 5.72 9.39 -6.70
N ARG A 109 6.66 10.30 -6.99
CA ARG A 109 8.06 10.19 -6.53
C ARG A 109 8.18 10.14 -5.02
N ALA A 110 7.45 11.00 -4.32
CA ALA A 110 7.46 11.02 -2.85
C ALA A 110 6.87 9.71 -2.27
N GLU A 111 5.84 9.15 -2.91
CA GLU A 111 5.25 7.89 -2.48
C GLU A 111 6.16 6.69 -2.77
N ALA A 112 6.81 6.64 -3.94
CA ALA A 112 7.78 5.60 -4.27
C ALA A 112 8.90 5.55 -3.21
N LEU A 113 9.47 6.69 -2.83
CA LEU A 113 10.46 6.79 -1.76
C LEU A 113 9.89 6.42 -0.38
N ARG A 114 8.58 6.62 -0.14
CA ARG A 114 7.94 6.19 1.11
C ARG A 114 7.98 4.67 1.25
N MET A 115 7.84 3.91 0.18
CA MET A 115 7.98 2.45 0.21
C MET A 115 9.35 2.02 0.72
N SER A 116 10.44 2.62 0.22
CA SER A 116 11.80 2.37 0.74
C SER A 116 11.91 2.70 2.23
N GLN A 117 11.45 3.89 2.65
CA GLN A 117 11.49 4.31 4.04
C GLN A 117 10.76 3.33 4.99
N VAL A 118 9.64 2.78 4.55
CA VAL A 118 8.88 1.78 5.30
C VAL A 118 9.69 0.48 5.45
N PHE A 119 10.29 0.00 4.37
CA PHE A 119 11.14 -1.19 4.42
C PHE A 119 12.34 -0.98 5.35
N ARG A 120 13.01 0.18 5.29
CA ARG A 120 14.13 0.49 6.20
C ARG A 120 13.68 0.53 7.67
N PHE A 121 12.54 1.16 7.95
CA PHE A 121 12.01 1.20 9.32
C PHE A 121 11.79 -0.21 9.86
N TYR A 122 11.05 -1.05 9.12
CA TYR A 122 10.74 -2.40 9.58
C TYR A 122 11.93 -3.36 9.52
N SER A 123 12.97 -3.08 8.75
CA SER A 123 14.19 -3.90 8.74
C SER A 123 14.83 -3.99 10.12
N GLY A 124 14.74 -2.93 10.93
CA GLY A 124 15.25 -2.89 12.31
C GLY A 124 14.28 -3.40 13.37
N GLU A 125 12.99 -3.52 13.07
CA GLU A 125 11.97 -3.90 14.07
C GLU A 125 12.16 -5.33 14.60
N GLY A 126 12.67 -6.24 13.77
CA GLY A 126 12.96 -7.61 14.19
C GLY A 126 14.06 -7.73 15.26
N LEU A 127 14.82 -6.67 15.52
CA LEU A 127 15.86 -6.61 16.54
C LEU A 127 15.38 -6.01 17.87
N ARG A 128 14.15 -5.50 17.92
CA ARG A 128 13.57 -4.94 19.14
C ARG A 128 13.08 -6.04 20.08
N PRO A 129 13.08 -5.80 21.39
CA PRO A 129 12.50 -6.73 22.36
C PRO A 129 11.01 -7.00 22.02
N THR A 130 10.64 -8.28 21.98
CA THR A 130 9.29 -8.72 21.58
C THR A 130 8.52 -9.37 22.73
N GLY A 131 8.84 -9.05 23.97
CA GLY A 131 8.17 -9.60 25.13
C GLY A 131 8.59 -8.94 26.42
N GLU A 132 7.86 -9.24 27.47
CA GLU A 132 8.07 -8.73 28.83
C GLU A 132 8.33 -9.89 29.77
N ARG A 133 9.20 -9.67 30.78
CA ARG A 133 9.42 -10.60 31.88
C ARG A 133 8.63 -10.12 33.08
N PHE A 134 7.97 -11.05 33.75
CA PHE A 134 7.18 -10.78 34.94
C PHE A 134 7.79 -11.46 36.17
N GLU A 135 7.69 -10.78 37.30
CA GLU A 135 7.98 -11.42 38.59
C GLU A 135 6.89 -12.44 38.91
N GLN A 136 7.29 -13.54 39.52
CA GLN A 136 6.39 -14.63 39.89
C GLN A 136 6.36 -14.81 41.40
N MET A 137 5.17 -15.12 41.93
CA MET A 137 4.97 -15.45 43.34
C MET A 137 5.52 -16.85 43.71
N LEU A 138 5.74 -17.72 42.73
CA LEU A 138 6.27 -19.08 42.93
C LEU A 138 7.78 -19.08 42.80
N THR A 139 8.45 -19.55 43.84
CA THR A 139 9.90 -19.68 43.87
C THR A 139 10.39 -20.63 42.76
N GLY A 140 11.40 -20.19 42.00
CA GLY A 140 11.98 -20.97 40.90
C GLY A 140 11.23 -20.93 39.57
N SER A 141 10.13 -20.13 39.45
CA SER A 141 9.43 -19.91 38.19
C SER A 141 9.86 -18.61 37.51
N VAL A 142 9.80 -18.61 36.19
CA VAL A 142 9.99 -17.43 35.33
C VAL A 142 8.81 -17.31 34.39
N ALA A 143 8.17 -16.14 34.34
CA ALA A 143 7.13 -15.84 33.37
C ALA A 143 7.58 -14.74 32.40
N TYR A 144 7.31 -14.94 31.14
CA TYR A 144 7.56 -13.96 30.10
C TYR A 144 6.55 -14.12 28.96
N THR A 145 6.29 -13.03 28.23
CA THR A 145 5.50 -13.08 27.00
C THR A 145 6.40 -13.32 25.80
N VAL A 146 5.86 -13.98 24.79
CA VAL A 146 6.53 -14.21 23.50
C VAL A 146 5.55 -13.87 22.39
N HIS A 147 5.96 -13.04 21.45
CA HIS A 147 5.22 -12.82 20.21
C HIS A 147 5.60 -13.90 19.19
N ARG A 148 4.60 -14.52 18.59
CA ARG A 148 4.78 -15.52 17.54
C ARG A 148 4.08 -15.09 16.28
N PRO A 149 4.59 -15.45 15.08
CA PRO A 149 3.87 -15.26 13.82
C PRO A 149 2.48 -15.92 13.87
N LEU A 150 1.52 -15.30 13.20
CA LEU A 150 0.14 -15.81 13.11
C LEU A 150 0.02 -16.94 12.09
N GLY A 151 0.85 -16.93 11.06
CA GLY A 151 0.78 -17.84 9.92
C GLY A 151 0.62 -17.10 8.60
N VAL A 152 -0.29 -17.56 7.75
CA VAL A 152 -0.66 -16.84 6.53
C VAL A 152 -1.55 -15.66 6.88
N VAL A 153 -1.21 -14.48 6.39
CA VAL A 153 -2.01 -13.26 6.56
C VAL A 153 -2.50 -12.73 5.21
N GLY A 154 -3.79 -12.41 5.16
CA GLY A 154 -4.43 -11.80 3.99
C GLY A 154 -4.33 -10.27 4.06
N LEU A 155 -3.81 -9.65 3.00
CA LEU A 155 -3.69 -8.20 2.88
C LEU A 155 -4.57 -7.72 1.71
N ILE A 156 -5.43 -6.73 1.96
CA ILE A 156 -6.27 -6.13 0.92
C ILE A 156 -6.01 -4.64 0.91
N THR A 157 -5.58 -4.10 -0.23
CA THR A 157 -5.12 -2.73 -0.37
C THR A 157 -5.94 -1.93 -1.40
N PRO A 158 -6.13 -0.62 -1.17
CA PRO A 158 -6.80 0.26 -2.10
C PRO A 158 -5.85 0.79 -3.19
N TRP A 159 -6.41 1.58 -4.10
CA TRP A 159 -5.71 2.11 -5.27
C TRP A 159 -5.02 3.47 -5.05
N ASN A 160 -5.38 4.22 -4.00
CA ASN A 160 -4.99 5.63 -3.86
C ASN A 160 -3.54 5.87 -3.41
N PHE A 161 -2.94 4.91 -2.70
CA PHE A 161 -1.52 4.87 -2.34
C PHE A 161 -0.96 3.47 -2.63
N PRO A 162 -0.81 3.14 -3.93
CA PRO A 162 -0.53 1.77 -4.37
C PRO A 162 0.89 1.27 -4.08
N ALA A 163 1.81 2.15 -3.68
CA ALA A 163 3.15 1.77 -3.20
C ALA A 163 3.20 1.75 -1.67
N ALA A 164 2.74 2.83 -1.03
CA ALA A 164 2.90 3.01 0.40
C ALA A 164 2.02 2.07 1.23
N ILE A 165 0.73 1.90 0.89
CA ILE A 165 -0.18 1.07 1.69
C ILE A 165 0.20 -0.42 1.60
N PRO A 166 0.52 -1.01 0.44
CA PRO A 166 1.10 -2.34 0.38
C PRO A 166 2.35 -2.48 1.27
N ALA A 167 3.29 -1.54 1.21
CA ALA A 167 4.50 -1.60 2.02
C ALA A 167 4.22 -1.55 3.52
N TRP A 168 3.29 -0.69 3.98
CA TRP A 168 2.89 -0.59 5.41
C TRP A 168 2.30 -1.88 5.96
N LYS A 169 1.74 -2.74 5.11
CA LYS A 169 1.17 -4.02 5.51
C LYS A 169 2.15 -5.18 5.34
N VAL A 170 2.86 -5.22 4.22
CA VAL A 170 3.80 -6.30 3.88
C VAL A 170 5.02 -6.27 4.81
N ALA A 171 5.65 -5.12 5.01
CA ALA A 171 6.89 -5.04 5.79
C ALA A 171 6.75 -5.57 7.23
N PRO A 172 5.76 -5.12 8.04
CA PRO A 172 5.57 -5.69 9.38
C PRO A 172 5.17 -7.17 9.33
N ALA A 173 4.31 -7.58 8.39
CA ALA A 173 3.94 -8.99 8.27
C ALA A 173 5.17 -9.88 8.07
N LEU A 174 6.04 -9.50 7.15
CA LEU A 174 7.24 -10.26 6.81
C LEU A 174 8.28 -10.27 7.94
N VAL A 175 8.62 -9.11 8.50
CA VAL A 175 9.67 -9.05 9.55
C VAL A 175 9.31 -9.84 10.79
N TYR A 176 8.01 -9.89 11.14
CA TYR A 176 7.51 -10.69 12.26
C TYR A 176 7.23 -12.16 11.89
N GLY A 177 7.64 -12.62 10.69
CA GLY A 177 7.67 -14.03 10.32
C GLY A 177 6.37 -14.60 9.77
N ASN A 178 5.41 -13.75 9.38
CA ASN A 178 4.21 -14.20 8.68
C ASN A 178 4.49 -14.35 7.19
N THR A 179 3.75 -15.22 6.51
CA THR A 179 3.66 -15.26 5.05
C THR A 179 2.42 -14.52 4.59
N VAL A 180 2.45 -14.00 3.38
CA VAL A 180 1.48 -13.02 2.89
C VAL A 180 0.79 -13.50 1.62
N VAL A 181 -0.54 -13.37 1.60
CA VAL A 181 -1.33 -13.34 0.36
C VAL A 181 -1.96 -11.97 0.24
N MET A 182 -1.61 -11.23 -0.80
CA MET A 182 -2.07 -9.85 -0.99
C MET A 182 -2.95 -9.71 -2.23
N LYS A 183 -4.09 -9.08 -2.04
CA LYS A 183 -4.97 -8.62 -3.11
C LYS A 183 -4.75 -7.14 -3.35
N LEU A 184 -4.21 -6.79 -4.52
CA LEU A 184 -4.09 -5.41 -4.99
C LEU A 184 -5.43 -4.89 -5.55
N ALA A 185 -5.61 -3.57 -5.52
CA ALA A 185 -6.73 -2.94 -6.21
C ALA A 185 -6.59 -3.07 -7.72
N GLN A 186 -7.69 -3.37 -8.43
CA GLN A 186 -7.68 -3.47 -9.90
C GLN A 186 -7.36 -2.13 -10.59
N GLU A 187 -7.64 -1.04 -9.91
CA GLU A 187 -7.40 0.31 -10.41
C GLU A 187 -5.93 0.72 -10.43
N ALA A 188 -5.08 0.10 -9.59
CA ALA A 188 -3.67 0.44 -9.50
C ALA A 188 -2.78 -0.78 -9.14
N PRO A 189 -2.80 -1.85 -9.94
CA PRO A 189 -2.02 -3.05 -9.64
C PRO A 189 -0.55 -2.93 -10.02
N LEU A 190 -0.23 -2.21 -11.11
CA LEU A 190 1.13 -2.11 -11.65
C LEU A 190 2.14 -1.60 -10.61
N THR A 191 1.78 -0.54 -9.89
CA THR A 191 2.64 -0.02 -8.81
C THR A 191 2.86 -1.05 -7.69
N GLY A 192 1.81 -1.81 -7.33
CA GLY A 192 1.92 -2.85 -6.31
C GLY A 192 2.79 -4.05 -6.76
N LEU A 193 2.83 -4.35 -8.05
CA LEU A 193 3.70 -5.39 -8.62
C LEU A 193 5.19 -5.03 -8.50
N HIS A 194 5.55 -3.75 -8.56
CA HIS A 194 6.92 -3.32 -8.28
C HIS A 194 7.40 -3.71 -6.89
N LEU A 195 6.51 -3.73 -5.88
CA LEU A 195 6.86 -4.19 -4.54
C LEU A 195 7.29 -5.66 -4.54
N ALA A 196 6.56 -6.53 -5.26
CA ALA A 196 6.92 -7.94 -5.39
C ALA A 196 8.27 -8.10 -6.11
N ALA A 197 8.46 -7.41 -7.24
CA ALA A 197 9.70 -7.46 -8.00
C ALA A 197 10.93 -7.00 -7.19
N CYS A 198 10.76 -5.94 -6.36
CA CYS A 198 11.85 -5.48 -5.49
C CYS A 198 12.18 -6.48 -4.37
N LEU A 199 11.16 -7.13 -3.79
CA LEU A 199 11.35 -8.14 -2.77
C LEU A 199 11.94 -9.44 -3.33
N GLU A 200 11.51 -9.87 -4.52
CA GLU A 200 12.08 -10.99 -5.26
C GLU A 200 13.57 -10.79 -5.52
N GLU A 201 13.95 -9.64 -6.09
CA GLU A 201 15.36 -9.28 -6.35
C GLU A 201 16.18 -9.14 -5.06
N ALA A 202 15.54 -8.73 -3.96
CA ALA A 202 16.18 -8.71 -2.65
C ALA A 202 16.48 -10.10 -2.08
N GLY A 203 15.91 -11.16 -2.66
CA GLY A 203 16.08 -12.54 -2.26
C GLY A 203 15.02 -13.04 -1.27
N LEU A 204 13.79 -12.48 -1.33
CA LEU A 204 12.67 -13.02 -0.57
C LEU A 204 12.38 -14.46 -1.03
N PRO A 205 12.30 -15.45 -0.12
CA PRO A 205 12.05 -16.83 -0.52
C PRO A 205 10.69 -17.01 -1.20
N ALA A 206 10.63 -17.95 -2.13
CA ALA A 206 9.41 -18.31 -2.87
C ALA A 206 8.25 -18.62 -1.91
N GLY A 207 7.06 -18.13 -2.22
CA GLY A 207 5.84 -18.35 -1.43
C GLY A 207 5.70 -17.46 -0.17
N VAL A 208 6.73 -16.74 0.27
CA VAL A 208 6.65 -15.85 1.44
C VAL A 208 5.73 -14.65 1.17
N LEU A 209 5.78 -14.11 -0.05
CA LEU A 209 4.82 -13.13 -0.55
C LEU A 209 4.14 -13.68 -1.79
N ASN A 210 2.80 -13.57 -1.83
CA ASN A 210 1.99 -13.92 -2.98
C ASN A 210 1.04 -12.77 -3.29
N ILE A 211 0.88 -12.42 -4.56
CA ILE A 211 0.00 -11.35 -5.03
C ILE A 211 -1.01 -11.92 -6.02
N VAL A 212 -2.29 -11.68 -5.75
CA VAL A 212 -3.39 -12.07 -6.62
C VAL A 212 -4.16 -10.83 -7.08
N ILE A 213 -4.34 -10.71 -8.39
CA ILE A 213 -4.99 -9.57 -9.04
C ILE A 213 -6.39 -9.98 -9.48
N GLY A 214 -7.42 -9.26 -9.01
CA GLY A 214 -8.80 -9.57 -9.36
C GLY A 214 -9.81 -8.71 -8.60
N ARG A 215 -11.09 -8.93 -8.86
CA ARG A 215 -12.19 -8.21 -8.22
C ARG A 215 -12.29 -8.54 -6.73
N GLY A 216 -12.83 -7.58 -5.96
CA GLY A 216 -13.04 -7.78 -4.52
C GLY A 216 -13.93 -8.99 -4.21
N SER A 217 -14.97 -9.21 -4.99
CA SER A 217 -15.87 -10.37 -4.85
C SER A 217 -15.25 -11.71 -5.25
N GLU A 218 -14.32 -11.70 -6.22
CA GLU A 218 -13.76 -12.94 -6.78
C GLU A 218 -12.43 -13.35 -6.11
N VAL A 219 -11.70 -12.39 -5.52
CA VAL A 219 -10.42 -12.64 -4.84
C VAL A 219 -10.46 -12.22 -3.37
N GLY A 220 -11.07 -11.07 -3.08
CA GLY A 220 -11.09 -10.51 -1.72
C GLY A 220 -11.95 -11.34 -0.76
N THR A 221 -13.16 -11.73 -1.18
CA THR A 221 -14.07 -12.56 -0.37
C THR A 221 -13.46 -13.93 -0.11
N PRO A 222 -13.01 -14.72 -1.11
CA PRO A 222 -12.34 -15.99 -0.86
C PRO A 222 -11.12 -15.87 0.05
N LEU A 223 -10.32 -14.79 -0.07
CA LEU A 223 -9.17 -14.56 0.81
C LEU A 223 -9.59 -14.35 2.27
N VAL A 224 -10.68 -13.60 2.51
CA VAL A 224 -11.21 -13.39 3.86
C VAL A 224 -11.77 -14.68 4.45
N GLU A 225 -12.42 -15.50 3.63
CA GLU A 225 -13.09 -16.72 4.04
C GLU A 225 -12.13 -17.91 4.17
N HIS A 226 -10.97 -17.91 3.51
CA HIS A 226 -10.08 -19.06 3.43
C HIS A 226 -9.64 -19.56 4.82
N PRO A 227 -9.82 -20.82 5.19
CA PRO A 227 -9.63 -21.36 6.55
C PRO A 227 -8.19 -21.24 7.06
N ASP A 228 -7.21 -21.25 6.15
CA ASP A 228 -5.79 -21.16 6.50
C ASP A 228 -5.26 -19.74 6.62
N VAL A 229 -6.01 -18.73 6.24
CA VAL A 229 -5.70 -17.34 6.49
C VAL A 229 -6.08 -16.98 7.92
N LYS A 230 -5.11 -16.59 8.76
CA LYS A 230 -5.27 -16.41 10.21
C LYS A 230 -5.57 -14.95 10.60
N ALA A 231 -5.26 -14.01 9.73
CA ALA A 231 -5.52 -12.60 9.96
C ALA A 231 -5.77 -11.87 8.65
N ILE A 232 -6.57 -10.81 8.70
CA ILE A 232 -6.84 -9.92 7.58
C ILE A 232 -6.44 -8.49 7.96
N SER A 233 -5.62 -7.85 7.12
CA SER A 233 -5.40 -6.40 7.18
C SER A 233 -5.99 -5.77 5.93
N PHE A 234 -7.05 -5.03 6.11
CA PHE A 234 -7.82 -4.38 5.05
C PHE A 234 -7.65 -2.87 5.09
N THR A 235 -7.50 -2.25 3.93
CA THR A 235 -7.66 -0.80 3.74
C THR A 235 -8.61 -0.55 2.57
N GLY A 236 -9.67 0.24 2.82
CA GLY A 236 -10.66 0.53 1.78
C GLY A 236 -11.88 1.30 2.30
N SER A 237 -13.03 1.10 1.66
CA SER A 237 -14.27 1.79 2.03
C SER A 237 -14.87 1.25 3.33
N VAL A 238 -15.59 2.13 4.05
CA VAL A 238 -16.28 1.77 5.30
C VAL A 238 -17.29 0.62 5.12
N PRO A 239 -18.15 0.61 4.08
CA PRO A 239 -19.10 -0.49 3.90
C PRO A 239 -18.41 -1.85 3.71
N VAL A 240 -17.40 -1.91 2.84
CA VAL A 240 -16.65 -3.16 2.60
C VAL A 240 -15.89 -3.60 3.85
N GLY A 241 -15.23 -2.67 4.55
CA GLY A 241 -14.49 -2.98 5.78
C GLY A 241 -15.37 -3.51 6.90
N ARG A 242 -16.62 -3.06 6.99
CA ARG A 242 -17.60 -3.64 7.94
C ARG A 242 -17.89 -5.11 7.62
N GLY A 243 -18.16 -5.43 6.35
CA GLY A 243 -18.38 -6.82 5.94
C GLY A 243 -17.15 -7.70 6.17
N VAL A 244 -15.95 -7.21 5.85
CA VAL A 244 -14.69 -7.91 6.13
C VAL A 244 -14.53 -8.18 7.63
N ARG A 245 -14.84 -7.20 8.50
CA ARG A 245 -14.78 -7.39 9.94
C ARG A 245 -15.75 -8.45 10.44
N GLU A 246 -17.00 -8.35 9.99
CA GLU A 246 -18.05 -9.29 10.38
C GLU A 246 -17.65 -10.71 10.02
N GLU A 247 -17.22 -10.93 8.78
CA GLU A 247 -16.85 -12.26 8.31
C GLU A 247 -15.56 -12.77 8.98
N ALA A 248 -14.51 -11.98 9.06
CA ALA A 248 -13.27 -12.37 9.72
C ALA A 248 -13.49 -12.70 11.20
N THR A 249 -14.36 -11.93 11.89
CA THR A 249 -14.70 -12.19 13.30
C THR A 249 -15.52 -13.48 13.46
N ARG A 250 -16.48 -13.72 12.56
CA ARG A 250 -17.27 -14.96 12.54
C ARG A 250 -16.38 -16.21 12.41
N LEU A 251 -15.28 -16.07 11.64
CA LEU A 251 -14.30 -17.14 11.41
C LEU A 251 -13.17 -17.18 12.47
N GLY A 252 -13.24 -16.37 13.51
CA GLY A 252 -12.24 -16.32 14.58
C GLY A 252 -10.86 -15.76 14.14
N LYS A 253 -10.81 -15.03 13.02
CA LYS A 253 -9.58 -14.43 12.51
C LYS A 253 -9.30 -13.08 13.18
N ARG A 254 -8.03 -12.71 13.28
CA ARG A 254 -7.65 -11.34 13.63
C ARG A 254 -7.92 -10.41 12.46
N VAL A 255 -8.43 -9.22 12.74
CA VAL A 255 -8.73 -8.23 11.71
C VAL A 255 -8.20 -6.85 12.12
N GLN A 256 -7.56 -6.18 11.18
CA GLN A 256 -7.12 -4.78 11.26
C GLN A 256 -7.72 -4.04 10.07
N LEU A 257 -8.38 -2.91 10.32
CA LEU A 257 -9.08 -2.12 9.32
C LEU A 257 -8.56 -0.70 9.32
N GLU A 258 -8.23 -0.22 8.13
CA GLU A 258 -8.00 1.19 7.82
C GLU A 258 -9.07 1.65 6.84
N LEU A 259 -9.87 2.63 7.24
CA LEU A 259 -11.07 3.01 6.51
C LEU A 259 -11.07 4.51 6.16
N GLY A 260 -11.99 4.89 5.29
CA GLY A 260 -12.19 6.29 4.95
C GLY A 260 -12.83 7.09 6.09
N GLY A 261 -12.72 8.41 5.97
CA GLY A 261 -13.29 9.35 6.93
C GLY A 261 -13.61 10.70 6.28
N HIS A 262 -14.11 11.64 7.11
CA HIS A 262 -14.39 13.02 6.76
C HIS A 262 -13.62 13.96 7.68
N ASN A 263 -12.33 14.16 7.38
CA ASN A 263 -11.41 14.90 8.24
C ASN A 263 -11.80 16.40 8.30
N PRO A 264 -12.06 16.95 9.49
CA PRO A 264 -12.35 18.36 9.66
C PRO A 264 -11.09 19.19 9.81
N VAL A 265 -11.17 20.45 9.39
CA VAL A 265 -10.25 21.52 9.76
C VAL A 265 -11.06 22.61 10.44
N VAL A 266 -10.55 23.18 11.51
CA VAL A 266 -11.15 24.31 12.22
C VAL A 266 -10.25 25.53 12.04
N VAL A 267 -10.84 26.65 11.60
CA VAL A 267 -10.16 27.93 11.41
C VAL A 267 -10.77 28.94 12.38
N MET A 268 -10.00 29.34 13.37
CA MET A 268 -10.40 30.32 14.39
C MET A 268 -10.07 31.74 13.94
N ALA A 269 -10.68 32.76 14.59
CA ALA A 269 -10.50 34.16 14.24
C ALA A 269 -9.07 34.69 14.41
N ASP A 270 -8.25 34.07 15.28
CA ASP A 270 -6.86 34.40 15.53
C ASP A 270 -5.87 33.63 14.64
N ALA A 271 -6.37 32.83 13.69
CA ALA A 271 -5.50 32.09 12.76
C ALA A 271 -4.82 33.02 11.75
N ASP A 272 -3.59 32.65 11.36
CA ASP A 272 -2.98 33.21 10.15
C ASP A 272 -3.75 32.67 8.93
N LEU A 273 -4.64 33.49 8.37
CA LEU A 273 -5.51 33.09 7.28
C LEU A 273 -4.75 32.73 6.01
N ALA A 274 -3.63 33.37 5.70
CA ALA A 274 -2.84 33.04 4.53
C ALA A 274 -2.28 31.62 4.64
N ARG A 275 -1.72 31.28 5.79
CA ARG A 275 -1.22 29.94 6.09
C ARG A 275 -2.35 28.92 6.17
N ALA A 276 -3.48 29.26 6.78
CA ALA A 276 -4.64 28.39 6.88
C ALA A 276 -5.18 27.99 5.50
N VAL A 277 -5.29 28.93 4.56
CA VAL A 277 -5.70 28.69 3.18
C VAL A 277 -4.77 27.71 2.49
N GLU A 278 -3.44 27.89 2.56
CA GLU A 278 -2.48 26.96 1.96
C GLU A 278 -2.55 25.57 2.56
N LEU A 279 -2.69 25.44 3.87
CA LEU A 279 -2.79 24.14 4.55
C LEU A 279 -4.10 23.42 4.18
N VAL A 280 -5.22 24.14 4.14
CA VAL A 280 -6.51 23.59 3.73
C VAL A 280 -6.49 23.17 2.27
N TYR A 281 -5.95 24.02 1.38
CA TYR A 281 -5.77 23.69 -0.03
C TYR A 281 -4.94 22.43 -0.22
N ALA A 282 -3.77 22.35 0.41
CA ALA A 282 -2.91 21.17 0.34
C ALA A 282 -3.59 19.92 0.92
N GLY A 283 -4.27 20.06 2.05
CA GLY A 283 -5.02 18.99 2.70
C GLY A 283 -6.14 18.44 1.83
N ALA A 284 -6.87 19.30 1.13
CA ALA A 284 -8.03 18.93 0.32
C ALA A 284 -7.67 18.44 -1.08
N PHE A 285 -6.69 19.06 -1.75
CA PHE A 285 -6.48 18.90 -3.20
C PHE A 285 -5.23 18.11 -3.59
N TRP A 286 -4.22 17.96 -2.71
CA TRP A 286 -3.09 17.09 -3.02
C TRP A 286 -3.55 15.64 -3.16
N SER A 287 -2.90 14.89 -4.07
CA SER A 287 -3.33 13.56 -4.53
C SER A 287 -4.75 13.56 -5.10
N ALA A 288 -5.16 14.66 -5.75
CA ALA A 288 -6.52 14.88 -6.25
C ALA A 288 -7.61 14.69 -5.17
N GLY A 289 -7.28 14.92 -3.89
CA GLY A 289 -8.16 14.69 -2.74
C GLY A 289 -8.44 13.22 -2.44
N GLN A 290 -7.74 12.30 -3.09
CA GLN A 290 -7.94 10.84 -2.98
C GLN A 290 -7.18 10.24 -1.79
N LYS A 291 -7.31 10.87 -0.62
CA LYS A 291 -6.67 10.45 0.63
C LYS A 291 -7.72 10.16 1.70
N CYS A 292 -7.50 9.12 2.50
CA CYS A 292 -8.30 8.89 3.72
C CYS A 292 -8.15 10.06 4.72
N THR A 293 -7.04 10.80 4.65
CA THR A 293 -6.71 11.97 5.47
C THR A 293 -7.04 13.30 4.77
N ALA A 294 -7.72 13.30 3.61
CA ALA A 294 -8.06 14.54 2.91
C ALA A 294 -9.01 15.40 3.74
N THR A 295 -8.78 16.69 3.77
CA THR A 295 -9.71 17.66 4.35
C THR A 295 -11.04 17.61 3.59
N ARG A 296 -12.12 17.24 4.27
CA ARG A 296 -13.48 17.10 3.69
C ARG A 296 -14.46 18.11 4.24
N ARG A 297 -14.16 18.67 5.39
CA ARG A 297 -15.00 19.68 6.06
C ARG A 297 -14.12 20.78 6.63
N ILE A 298 -14.55 22.02 6.48
CA ILE A 298 -13.86 23.18 7.00
C ILE A 298 -14.88 23.95 7.86
N TYR A 299 -14.57 24.08 9.14
CA TYR A 299 -15.35 24.87 10.09
C TYR A 299 -14.60 26.18 10.30
N VAL A 300 -15.22 27.29 9.92
CA VAL A 300 -14.59 28.60 9.99
C VAL A 300 -15.40 29.47 10.95
N GLU A 301 -14.71 30.14 11.89
CA GLU A 301 -15.35 31.10 12.78
C GLU A 301 -15.96 32.25 11.95
N GLU A 302 -17.20 32.65 12.31
CA GLU A 302 -18.01 33.61 11.54
C GLU A 302 -17.29 34.92 11.22
N ARG A 303 -16.48 35.44 12.17
CA ARG A 303 -15.72 36.69 11.99
C ARG A 303 -14.75 36.68 10.82
N VAL A 304 -14.23 35.54 10.44
CA VAL A 304 -13.20 35.38 9.38
C VAL A 304 -13.70 34.56 8.21
N TYR A 305 -14.97 34.17 8.20
CA TYR A 305 -15.54 33.26 7.21
C TYR A 305 -15.44 33.83 5.78
N ASP A 306 -15.92 35.05 5.56
CA ASP A 306 -15.96 35.63 4.21
C ASP A 306 -14.56 35.88 3.63
N GLU A 307 -13.64 36.37 4.46
CA GLU A 307 -12.26 36.57 4.07
C GLU A 307 -11.56 35.23 3.75
N PHE A 308 -11.68 34.25 4.63
CA PHE A 308 -11.11 32.93 4.42
C PHE A 308 -11.68 32.27 3.15
N ARG A 309 -12.99 32.33 2.96
CA ARG A 309 -13.67 31.77 1.78
C ARG A 309 -13.16 32.43 0.50
N THR A 310 -13.08 33.74 0.46
CA THR A 310 -12.57 34.48 -0.73
C THR A 310 -11.16 34.05 -1.09
N ARG A 311 -10.24 34.06 -0.12
CA ARG A 311 -8.84 33.66 -0.32
C ARG A 311 -8.71 32.18 -0.75
N LEU A 312 -9.54 31.30 -0.19
CA LEU A 312 -9.51 29.88 -0.58
C LEU A 312 -9.99 29.69 -2.02
N LEU A 313 -11.05 30.39 -2.45
CA LEU A 313 -11.53 30.34 -3.83
C LEU A 313 -10.48 30.85 -4.84
N GLU A 314 -9.84 31.99 -4.55
CA GLU A 314 -8.74 32.52 -5.38
C GLU A 314 -7.58 31.51 -5.48
N ARG A 315 -7.25 30.88 -4.36
CA ARG A 315 -6.22 29.81 -4.32
C ARG A 315 -6.61 28.58 -5.16
N MET A 316 -7.87 28.19 -5.13
CA MET A 316 -8.39 27.07 -5.93
C MET A 316 -8.35 27.38 -7.42
N GLU A 317 -8.75 28.60 -7.83
CA GLU A 317 -8.72 29.04 -9.23
C GLU A 317 -7.30 29.10 -9.81
N SER A 318 -6.29 29.38 -8.97
CA SER A 318 -4.88 29.33 -9.37
C SER A 318 -4.34 27.91 -9.57
N GLY A 319 -5.13 26.89 -9.21
CA GLY A 319 -4.77 25.48 -9.35
C GLY A 319 -4.75 25.04 -10.81
N VAL A 320 -3.67 24.36 -11.23
CA VAL A 320 -3.57 23.84 -12.60
C VAL A 320 -4.02 22.38 -12.61
N VAL A 321 -5.06 22.08 -13.39
CA VAL A 321 -5.49 20.71 -13.70
C VAL A 321 -5.02 20.37 -15.11
N GLY A 322 -4.35 19.24 -15.27
CA GLY A 322 -3.81 18.86 -16.57
C GLY A 322 -3.04 17.54 -16.58
N ASP A 323 -2.69 17.05 -17.75
CA ASP A 323 -1.84 15.86 -17.90
C ASP A 323 -0.46 16.11 -17.27
N ARG A 324 -0.15 15.37 -16.23
CA ARG A 324 1.05 15.53 -15.40
C ARG A 324 2.22 14.65 -15.82
N THR A 325 2.08 13.90 -16.90
CA THR A 325 3.19 13.24 -17.58
C THR A 325 4.04 14.26 -18.35
N THR A 326 3.43 15.40 -18.71
CA THR A 326 4.11 16.53 -19.32
C THR A 326 4.53 17.55 -18.25
N ARG A 327 5.77 18.04 -18.29
CA ARG A 327 6.19 19.19 -17.46
C ARG A 327 5.27 20.38 -17.75
N PRO A 328 4.77 21.12 -16.75
CA PRO A 328 4.07 22.35 -17.02
C PRO A 328 5.04 23.24 -17.83
N ARG A 329 4.63 23.69 -19.02
CA ARG A 329 5.35 24.74 -19.73
C ARG A 329 5.38 25.94 -18.79
N ARG A 330 6.58 26.32 -18.32
CA ARG A 330 6.74 27.64 -17.72
C ARG A 330 6.26 28.62 -18.75
N SER A 331 5.14 29.30 -18.49
CA SER A 331 4.81 30.50 -19.21
C SER A 331 5.97 31.46 -18.99
N GLY A 332 6.83 31.60 -20.02
CA GLY A 332 7.84 32.67 -20.02
C GLY A 332 7.07 33.97 -19.90
N ARG A 333 7.24 34.68 -18.81
CA ARG A 333 7.04 36.10 -18.79
C ARG A 333 8.31 36.69 -19.43
N SER A 334 8.10 37.19 -20.66
CA SER A 334 8.98 38.16 -21.28
C SER A 334 9.07 39.43 -20.44
#